data_af6bbac76a54f7378d8133e2d8af62f1
#
_entry.id   af6bbac76a54f7378d8133e2d8af62f1
#
_cell.length_a   1.000
_cell.length_b   1.000
_cell.length_c   1.000
_cell.angle_alpha   90.00
_cell.angle_beta   90.00
_cell.angle_gamma   90.00
#
_symmetry.space_group_name_H-M   'P 1'
#
loop_
_entity.id
_entity.type
_entity.pdbx_description
1 polymer ?
#
loop_
_entity_poly.entity_id
_entity_poly.type
_entity_poly.pdbx_seq_one_letter_code
_entity_poly.pdbx_strand_id
1 'polypeptide(L)'
;MKTRELTTCAFAIALGVILLVFGFHLTFGEYFWYFWAALMVSVPKTPAGRCCTFAATSVLAVMMCASCLYLCSYVLWLGPYSLLWCLTENRPGRGWPVVRYMFFYAGALAVLWTTPMLFVQLGTVPAETRLIGAAAAAAASIPACFGYTLLYRKMRDLLHERILSRI
;
A
#
# COMPACT_ATOMS: atom_id res chain seq x y z
N MET A 1 -8.20 -21.95 -9.95
CA MET A 1 -6.96 -21.83 -9.14
C MET A 1 -6.58 -23.20 -8.62
N LYS A 2 -5.28 -23.55 -8.60
CA LYS A 2 -4.82 -24.80 -7.97
C LYS A 2 -4.96 -24.66 -6.45
N THR A 3 -5.27 -25.74 -5.74
CA THR A 3 -5.47 -25.75 -4.27
C THR A 3 -4.34 -25.04 -3.50
N ARG A 4 -3.11 -25.26 -3.93
CA ARG A 4 -1.92 -24.60 -3.34
C ARG A 4 -1.97 -23.08 -3.45
N GLU A 5 -2.46 -22.55 -4.55
CA GLU A 5 -2.57 -21.10 -4.74
C GLU A 5 -3.68 -20.49 -3.89
N LEU A 6 -4.80 -21.20 -3.73
CA LEU A 6 -5.88 -20.80 -2.83
C LEU A 6 -5.38 -20.69 -1.39
N THR A 7 -4.62 -21.67 -0.92
CA THR A 7 -4.02 -21.67 0.42
C THR A 7 -3.05 -20.49 0.59
N THR A 8 -2.23 -20.22 -0.43
CA THR A 8 -1.31 -19.09 -0.41
C THR A 8 -2.04 -17.74 -0.34
N CYS A 9 -3.13 -17.58 -1.11
CA CYS A 9 -3.97 -16.38 -1.04
C CYS A 9 -4.63 -16.24 0.35
N ALA A 10 -5.20 -17.31 0.89
CA ALA A 10 -5.83 -17.29 2.21
C ALA A 10 -4.84 -16.91 3.32
N PHE A 11 -3.63 -17.46 3.28
CA PHE A 11 -2.55 -17.09 4.21
C PHE A 11 -2.17 -15.60 4.07
N ALA A 12 -1.98 -15.13 2.83
CA ALA A 12 -1.62 -13.74 2.57
C ALA A 12 -2.73 -12.75 3.00
N ILE A 13 -4.00 -13.11 2.80
CA ILE A 13 -5.15 -12.34 3.27
C ILE A 13 -5.17 -12.28 4.80
N ALA A 14 -5.09 -13.41 5.47
CA ALA A 14 -5.13 -13.48 6.93
C ALA A 14 -4.01 -12.64 7.56
N LEU A 15 -2.77 -12.81 7.08
CA LEU A 15 -1.63 -12.06 7.58
C LEU A 15 -1.74 -10.57 7.25
N GLY A 16 -2.22 -10.21 6.05
CA GLY A 16 -2.45 -8.83 5.64
C GLY A 16 -3.48 -8.12 6.53
N VAL A 17 -4.60 -8.81 6.84
CA VAL A 17 -5.63 -8.27 7.76
C VAL A 17 -5.07 -8.08 9.16
N ILE A 18 -4.34 -9.05 9.70
CA ILE A 18 -3.70 -8.94 11.02
C ILE A 18 -2.78 -7.73 11.07
N LEU A 19 -1.94 -7.53 10.06
CA LEU A 19 -1.02 -6.39 9.98
C LEU A 19 -1.76 -5.05 9.92
N LEU A 20 -2.87 -4.96 9.18
CA LEU A 20 -3.69 -3.74 9.10
C LEU A 20 -4.41 -3.45 10.42
N VAL A 21 -4.92 -4.48 11.10
CA VAL A 21 -5.55 -4.33 12.43
C VAL A 21 -4.53 -3.90 13.47
N PHE A 22 -3.31 -4.46 13.44
CA PHE A 22 -2.22 -4.00 14.29
C PHE A 22 -1.85 -2.53 14.02
N GLY A 23 -1.76 -2.13 12.74
CA GLY A 23 -1.50 -0.75 12.35
C GLY A 23 -2.59 0.21 12.84
N PHE A 24 -3.83 -0.25 12.88
CA PHE A 24 -4.96 0.53 13.41
C PHE A 24 -4.89 0.74 14.94
N HIS A 25 -4.52 -0.31 15.68
CA HIS A 25 -4.46 -0.25 17.15
C HIS A 25 -3.17 0.35 17.68
N LEU A 26 -2.08 0.24 16.95
CA LEU A 26 -0.79 0.81 17.32
C LEU A 26 -0.66 2.17 16.64
N THR A 27 -1.00 3.23 17.35
CA THR A 27 -0.91 4.62 16.88
C THR A 27 0.48 5.07 16.46
N PHE A 28 1.50 4.28 16.79
CA PHE A 28 2.88 4.53 16.41
C PHE A 28 3.33 3.55 15.30
N GLY A 29 3.79 4.12 14.17
CA GLY A 29 4.35 3.30 13.09
C GLY A 29 3.32 2.64 12.17
N GLU A 30 2.11 3.16 12.07
CA GLU A 30 1.03 2.63 11.22
C GLU A 30 1.47 2.37 9.78
N TYR A 31 2.25 3.26 9.17
CA TYR A 31 2.79 3.09 7.82
C TYR A 31 3.73 1.89 7.68
N PHE A 32 4.42 1.50 8.75
CA PHE A 32 5.24 0.28 8.78
C PHE A 32 4.37 -0.97 8.60
N TRP A 33 3.25 -1.05 9.32
CA TRP A 33 2.32 -2.17 9.22
C TRP A 33 1.60 -2.20 7.87
N TYR A 34 1.22 -1.04 7.35
CA TYR A 34 0.62 -0.91 6.01
C TYR A 34 1.59 -1.32 4.90
N PHE A 35 2.87 -1.02 5.05
CA PHE A 35 3.92 -1.49 4.15
C PHE A 35 3.99 -3.02 4.10
N TRP A 36 4.01 -3.67 5.26
CA TRP A 36 4.03 -5.13 5.34
C TRP A 36 2.74 -5.76 4.81
N ALA A 37 1.58 -5.19 5.09
CA ALA A 37 0.31 -5.62 4.50
C ALA A 37 0.31 -5.48 2.98
N ALA A 38 0.89 -4.41 2.43
CA ALA A 38 1.05 -4.23 0.99
C ALA A 38 1.98 -5.27 0.37
N LEU A 39 3.03 -5.71 1.08
CA LEU A 39 3.89 -6.82 0.65
C LEU A 39 3.13 -8.15 0.52
N MET A 40 2.13 -8.40 1.37
CA MET A 40 1.32 -9.63 1.29
C MET A 40 0.58 -9.76 -0.03
N VAL A 41 0.25 -8.65 -0.71
CA VAL A 41 -0.34 -8.66 -2.05
C VAL A 41 0.60 -9.30 -3.09
N SER A 42 1.91 -9.28 -2.86
CA SER A 42 2.90 -9.88 -3.77
C SER A 42 3.07 -11.39 -3.61
N VAL A 43 2.57 -11.98 -2.52
CA VAL A 43 2.75 -13.41 -2.19
C VAL A 43 2.11 -14.36 -3.21
N PRO A 44 0.86 -14.15 -3.69
CA PRO A 44 0.29 -14.97 -4.73
C PRO A 44 1.04 -14.81 -6.07
N LYS A 45 1.22 -15.92 -6.79
CA LYS A 45 1.93 -15.93 -8.07
C LYS A 45 1.09 -15.42 -9.22
N THR A 46 -0.24 -15.68 -9.21
CA THR A 46 -1.12 -15.29 -10.29
C THR A 46 -1.66 -13.87 -10.13
N PRO A 47 -1.89 -13.14 -11.24
CA PRO A 47 -2.51 -11.82 -11.20
C PRO A 47 -3.89 -11.83 -10.50
N ALA A 48 -4.71 -12.84 -10.78
CA ALA A 48 -6.02 -13.01 -10.15
C ALA A 48 -5.91 -13.20 -8.64
N GLY A 49 -4.93 -14.02 -8.17
CA GLY A 49 -4.67 -14.21 -6.75
C GLY A 49 -4.24 -12.92 -6.06
N ARG A 50 -3.42 -12.10 -6.70
CA ARG A 50 -2.98 -10.79 -6.18
C ARG A 50 -4.14 -9.81 -6.05
N CYS A 51 -4.99 -9.72 -7.07
CA CYS A 51 -6.20 -8.89 -7.02
C CYS A 51 -7.16 -9.36 -5.91
N CYS A 52 -7.38 -10.68 -5.81
CA CYS A 52 -8.21 -11.26 -4.76
C CYS A 52 -7.66 -10.96 -3.36
N THR A 53 -6.35 -11.13 -3.16
CA THR A 53 -5.69 -10.83 -1.88
C THR A 53 -5.84 -9.38 -1.51
N PHE A 54 -5.58 -8.45 -2.42
CA PHE A 54 -5.76 -7.02 -2.16
C PHE A 54 -7.21 -6.68 -1.81
N ALA A 55 -8.18 -7.13 -2.62
CA ALA A 55 -9.59 -6.82 -2.41
C ALA A 55 -10.12 -7.41 -1.09
N ALA A 56 -9.85 -8.69 -0.83
CA ALA A 56 -10.30 -9.37 0.38
C ALA A 56 -9.65 -8.77 1.64
N THR A 57 -8.34 -8.48 1.61
CA THR A 57 -7.64 -7.83 2.73
C THR A 57 -8.23 -6.45 3.02
N SER A 58 -8.51 -5.65 1.99
CA SER A 58 -9.11 -4.32 2.12
C SER A 58 -10.51 -4.39 2.74
N VAL A 59 -11.38 -5.26 2.21
CA VAL A 59 -12.75 -5.41 2.71
C VAL A 59 -12.77 -5.90 4.16
N LEU A 60 -12.02 -6.96 4.47
CA LEU A 60 -11.99 -7.53 5.81
C LEU A 60 -11.41 -6.54 6.84
N ALA A 61 -10.33 -5.82 6.48
CA ALA A 61 -9.76 -4.82 7.36
C ALA A 61 -10.73 -3.66 7.64
N VAL A 62 -11.44 -3.16 6.63
CA VAL A 62 -12.49 -2.14 6.81
C VAL A 62 -13.60 -2.63 7.73
N MET A 63 -14.04 -3.88 7.56
CA MET A 63 -15.08 -4.48 8.43
C MET A 63 -14.60 -4.62 9.87
N MET A 64 -13.34 -5.01 10.08
CA MET A 64 -12.80 -5.23 11.44
C MET A 64 -12.47 -3.93 12.17
N CYS A 65 -11.95 -2.94 11.47
CA CYS A 65 -11.57 -1.66 12.08
C CYS A 65 -12.74 -0.68 12.21
N ALA A 66 -13.91 -0.96 11.61
CA ALA A 66 -15.09 -0.08 11.56
C ALA A 66 -14.78 1.38 11.15
N SER A 67 -13.62 1.62 10.54
CA SER A 67 -13.13 2.93 10.15
C SER A 67 -12.44 2.87 8.79
N CYS A 68 -13.12 3.38 7.76
CA CYS A 68 -12.52 3.52 6.43
C CYS A 68 -11.35 4.52 6.42
N LEU A 69 -11.35 5.47 7.35
CA LEU A 69 -10.48 6.64 7.32
C LEU A 69 -9.01 6.30 7.58
N TYR A 70 -8.74 5.49 8.59
CA TYR A 70 -7.38 5.03 8.89
C TYR A 70 -6.80 4.13 7.80
N LEU A 71 -7.67 3.38 7.13
CA LEU A 71 -7.25 2.46 6.07
C LEU A 71 -7.14 3.13 4.69
N CYS A 72 -7.54 4.40 4.55
CA CYS A 72 -7.43 5.13 3.28
C CYS A 72 -6.00 5.10 2.72
N SER A 73 -4.99 5.26 3.56
CA SER A 73 -3.58 5.20 3.13
C SER A 73 -3.21 3.85 2.52
N TYR A 74 -3.74 2.75 3.07
CA TYR A 74 -3.53 1.42 2.50
C TYR A 74 -4.38 1.20 1.24
N VAL A 75 -5.69 1.47 1.32
CA VAL A 75 -6.64 1.15 0.25
C VAL A 75 -6.43 2.01 -1.00
N LEU A 76 -6.11 3.31 -0.83
CA LEU A 76 -5.96 4.25 -1.95
C LEU A 76 -4.51 4.37 -2.45
N TRP A 77 -3.54 4.03 -1.63
CA TRP A 77 -2.14 4.27 -1.97
C TRP A 77 -1.28 3.02 -1.97
N LEU A 78 -0.94 2.48 -0.79
CA LEU A 78 0.08 1.43 -0.67
C LEU A 78 -0.35 0.09 -1.28
N GLY A 79 -1.58 -0.33 -1.09
CA GLY A 79 -2.12 -1.58 -1.63
C GLY A 79 -2.21 -1.57 -3.15
N PRO A 80 -2.87 -0.58 -3.78
CA PRO A 80 -2.92 -0.47 -5.24
C PRO A 80 -1.56 -0.28 -5.89
N TYR A 81 -0.64 0.44 -5.23
CA TYR A 81 0.74 0.56 -5.72
C TYR A 81 1.46 -0.79 -5.76
N SER A 82 1.33 -1.59 -4.68
CA SER A 82 1.89 -2.93 -4.62
C SER A 82 1.31 -3.84 -5.71
N LEU A 83 0.00 -3.78 -5.91
CA LEU A 83 -0.69 -4.52 -6.97
C LEU A 83 -0.19 -4.09 -8.36
N LEU A 84 -0.13 -2.80 -8.63
CA LEU A 84 0.38 -2.26 -9.89
C LEU A 84 1.83 -2.69 -10.15
N TRP A 85 2.67 -2.64 -9.12
CA TRP A 85 4.04 -3.12 -9.21
C TRP A 85 4.08 -4.58 -9.66
N CYS A 86 3.36 -5.45 -8.97
CA CYS A 86 3.34 -6.87 -9.26
C CYS A 86 2.76 -7.21 -10.65
N LEU A 87 1.80 -6.43 -11.15
CA LEU A 87 1.19 -6.64 -12.46
C LEU A 87 2.07 -6.15 -13.62
N THR A 88 2.93 -5.17 -13.36
CA THR A 88 3.75 -4.52 -14.40
C THR A 88 5.21 -4.94 -14.39
N GLU A 89 5.63 -5.72 -13.39
CA GLU A 89 7.03 -6.09 -13.21
C GLU A 89 7.63 -6.80 -14.42
N ASN A 90 6.90 -7.77 -14.96
CA ASN A 90 7.36 -8.60 -16.08
C ASN A 90 6.96 -8.05 -17.46
N ARG A 91 6.40 -6.84 -17.53
CA ARG A 91 6.01 -6.25 -18.80
C ARG A 91 7.19 -5.50 -19.43
N PRO A 92 7.60 -5.86 -20.67
CA PRO A 92 8.61 -5.10 -21.38
C PRO A 92 8.06 -3.70 -21.72
N GLY A 93 8.77 -2.65 -21.30
CA GLY A 93 8.41 -1.27 -21.65
C GLY A 93 9.13 -0.25 -20.78
N ARG A 94 9.80 0.70 -21.40
CA ARG A 94 10.51 1.79 -20.70
C ARG A 94 9.57 2.75 -19.94
N GLY A 95 8.28 2.73 -20.27
CA GLY A 95 7.28 3.63 -19.66
C GLY A 95 6.77 3.16 -18.28
N TRP A 96 6.87 1.89 -17.93
CA TRP A 96 6.31 1.35 -16.69
C TRP A 96 6.89 1.95 -15.40
N PRO A 97 8.19 2.26 -15.30
CA PRO A 97 8.71 2.95 -14.13
C PRO A 97 8.06 4.32 -13.92
N VAL A 98 7.82 5.06 -15.01
CA VAL A 98 7.15 6.37 -14.96
C VAL A 98 5.71 6.22 -14.50
N VAL A 99 4.97 5.25 -15.04
CA VAL A 99 3.58 4.97 -14.64
C VAL A 99 3.49 4.61 -13.16
N ARG A 100 4.38 3.77 -12.64
CA ARG A 100 4.45 3.42 -11.22
C ARG A 100 4.72 4.63 -10.36
N TYR A 101 5.67 5.47 -10.77
CA TYR A 101 5.99 6.70 -10.07
C TYR A 101 4.81 7.68 -10.03
N MET A 102 4.18 7.92 -11.17
CA MET A 102 3.00 8.79 -11.26
C MET A 102 1.84 8.28 -10.40
N PHE A 103 1.63 6.96 -10.37
CA PHE A 103 0.61 6.34 -9.54
C PHE A 103 0.93 6.49 -8.04
N PHE A 104 2.18 6.29 -7.64
CA PHE A 104 2.62 6.50 -6.26
C PHE A 104 2.40 7.94 -5.83
N TYR A 105 2.77 8.89 -6.67
CA TYR A 105 2.61 10.31 -6.43
C TYR A 105 1.13 10.72 -6.33
N ALA A 106 0.30 10.24 -7.25
CA ALA A 106 -1.14 10.49 -7.21
C ALA A 106 -1.80 9.92 -5.95
N GLY A 107 -1.41 8.72 -5.53
CA GLY A 107 -1.87 8.11 -4.28
C GLY A 107 -1.43 8.89 -3.04
N ALA A 108 -0.17 9.34 -2.99
CA ALA A 108 0.34 10.18 -1.93
C ALA A 108 -0.41 11.51 -1.83
N LEU A 109 -0.67 12.16 -2.99
CA LEU A 109 -1.49 13.38 -3.04
C LEU A 109 -2.92 13.13 -2.59
N ALA A 110 -3.54 12.01 -2.99
CA ALA A 110 -4.89 11.66 -2.57
C ALA A 110 -4.98 11.49 -1.05
N VAL A 111 -4.00 10.82 -0.42
CA VAL A 111 -3.93 10.67 1.03
C VAL A 111 -3.70 12.02 1.70
N LEU A 112 -2.76 12.83 1.19
CA LEU A 112 -2.51 14.17 1.71
C LEU A 112 -3.72 15.10 1.59
N TRP A 113 -4.56 14.91 0.58
CA TRP A 113 -5.78 15.68 0.40
C TRP A 113 -6.91 15.20 1.31
N THR A 114 -7.05 13.90 1.51
CA THR A 114 -8.10 13.32 2.36
C THR A 114 -7.79 13.50 3.84
N THR A 115 -6.53 13.44 4.26
CA THR A 115 -6.12 13.62 5.66
C THR A 115 -6.55 14.96 6.26
N PRO A 116 -6.35 16.15 5.61
CA PRO A 116 -6.85 17.42 6.14
C PRO A 116 -8.38 17.53 6.14
N MET A 117 -9.10 16.89 5.22
CA MET A 117 -10.56 16.83 5.26
C MET A 117 -11.06 16.08 6.49
N LEU A 118 -10.28 15.11 6.98
CA LEU A 118 -10.51 14.40 8.22
C LEU A 118 -10.23 15.26 9.47
N PHE A 119 -9.25 16.15 9.37
CA PHE A 119 -8.92 17.15 10.38
C PHE A 119 -9.64 18.50 10.16
N VAL A 120 -10.81 18.51 9.51
CA VAL A 120 -11.62 19.73 9.26
C VAL A 120 -12.03 20.48 10.53
N GLN A 121 -11.80 19.94 11.69
CA GLN A 121 -11.78 20.76 12.91
C GLN A 121 -10.61 21.77 12.97
N LEU A 122 -9.64 21.70 12.09
CA LEU A 122 -8.56 22.67 11.89
C LEU A 122 -8.95 23.78 10.89
N GLY A 123 -10.16 24.29 10.97
CA GLY A 123 -10.68 25.42 10.18
C GLY A 123 -9.91 26.73 10.29
N THR A 124 -8.74 26.73 10.93
CA THR A 124 -7.95 27.93 11.23
C THR A 124 -6.66 28.06 10.40
N VAL A 125 -6.36 27.12 9.50
CA VAL A 125 -5.11 27.18 8.72
C VAL A 125 -5.32 28.01 7.44
N PRO A 126 -4.58 29.13 7.23
CA PRO A 126 -4.67 29.96 6.06
C PRO A 126 -4.41 29.17 4.77
N ALA A 127 -5.07 29.54 3.67
CA ALA A 127 -4.94 28.86 2.37
C ALA A 127 -3.48 28.82 1.86
N GLU A 128 -2.71 29.86 2.14
CA GLU A 128 -1.27 29.96 1.80
C GLU A 128 -0.45 28.87 2.49
N THR A 129 -0.70 28.62 3.77
CA THR A 129 0.00 27.57 4.54
C THR A 129 -0.34 26.18 4.01
N ARG A 130 -1.57 25.97 3.49
CA ARG A 130 -1.97 24.70 2.86
C ARG A 130 -1.23 24.47 1.55
N LEU A 131 -1.04 25.52 0.74
CA LEU A 131 -0.32 25.45 -0.53
C LEU A 131 1.17 25.16 -0.32
N ILE A 132 1.81 25.82 0.64
CA ILE A 132 3.21 25.59 1.01
C ILE A 132 3.39 24.18 1.56
N GLY A 133 2.46 23.72 2.43
CA GLY A 133 2.47 22.37 2.97
C GLY A 133 2.31 21.31 1.89
N ALA A 134 1.40 21.51 0.92
CA ALA A 134 1.22 20.61 -0.21
C ALA A 134 2.45 20.57 -1.13
N ALA A 135 3.07 21.72 -1.40
CA ALA A 135 4.29 21.77 -2.20
C ALA A 135 5.48 21.08 -1.50
N ALA A 136 5.66 21.30 -0.21
CA ALA A 136 6.68 20.64 0.60
C ALA A 136 6.47 19.12 0.65
N ALA A 137 5.23 18.68 0.84
CA ALA A 137 4.85 17.27 0.84
C ALA A 137 5.06 16.63 -0.56
N ALA A 138 4.76 17.37 -1.62
CA ALA A 138 5.03 16.92 -2.99
C ALA A 138 6.54 16.74 -3.22
N ALA A 139 7.36 17.69 -2.80
CA ALA A 139 8.82 17.60 -2.90
C ALA A 139 9.38 16.42 -2.06
N ALA A 140 8.87 16.21 -0.85
CA ALA A 140 9.28 15.12 0.02
C ALA A 140 8.82 13.74 -0.51
N SER A 141 7.73 13.67 -1.28
CA SER A 141 7.23 12.42 -1.86
C SER A 141 8.19 11.81 -2.89
N ILE A 142 9.04 12.62 -3.55
CA ILE A 142 10.01 12.13 -4.55
C ILE A 142 11.04 11.19 -3.91
N PRO A 143 11.83 11.60 -2.91
CA PRO A 143 12.77 10.70 -2.25
C PRO A 143 12.05 9.57 -1.48
N ALA A 144 10.86 9.83 -0.93
CA ALA A 144 10.06 8.81 -0.27
C ALA A 144 9.61 7.71 -1.24
N CYS A 145 9.15 8.06 -2.46
CA CYS A 145 8.80 7.11 -3.49
C CYS A 145 10.00 6.23 -3.89
N PHE A 146 11.16 6.86 -4.08
CA PHE A 146 12.37 6.13 -4.44
C PHE A 146 12.80 5.16 -3.33
N GLY A 147 12.87 5.64 -2.09
CA GLY A 147 13.18 4.81 -0.92
C GLY A 147 12.18 3.66 -0.72
N TYR A 148 10.88 3.96 -0.84
CA TYR A 148 9.82 2.94 -0.75
C TYR A 148 9.97 1.87 -1.83
N THR A 149 10.21 2.28 -3.08
CA THR A 149 10.38 1.38 -4.21
C THR A 149 11.58 0.43 -4.02
N LEU A 150 12.73 0.97 -3.57
CA LEU A 150 13.93 0.17 -3.29
C LEU A 150 13.68 -0.81 -2.15
N LEU A 151 13.08 -0.34 -1.06
CA LEU A 151 12.77 -1.16 0.10
C LEU A 151 11.77 -2.26 -0.26
N TYR A 152 10.69 -1.92 -0.97
CA TYR A 152 9.67 -2.86 -1.42
C TYR A 152 10.28 -3.98 -2.27
N ARG A 153 11.10 -3.62 -3.27
CA ARG A 153 11.78 -4.58 -4.13
C ARG A 153 12.66 -5.53 -3.32
N LYS A 154 13.53 -4.98 -2.47
CA LYS A 154 14.45 -5.77 -1.65
C LYS A 154 13.73 -6.72 -0.69
N MET A 155 12.70 -6.22 -0.01
CA MET A 155 11.93 -7.03 0.95
C MET A 155 11.11 -8.11 0.26
N ARG A 156 10.54 -7.82 -0.90
CA ARG A 156 9.82 -8.80 -1.71
C ARG A 156 10.77 -9.92 -2.20
N ASP A 157 11.94 -9.56 -2.70
CA ASP A 157 12.91 -10.54 -3.19
C ASP A 157 13.37 -11.46 -2.04
N LEU A 158 13.63 -10.90 -0.85
CA LEU A 158 13.91 -11.68 0.35
C LEU A 158 12.76 -12.61 0.77
N LEU A 159 11.53 -12.14 0.66
CA LEU A 159 10.33 -12.93 0.95
C LEU A 159 10.22 -14.13 0.00
N HIS A 160 10.44 -13.90 -1.29
CA HIS A 160 10.40 -14.95 -2.30
C HIS A 160 11.54 -15.96 -2.16
N GLU A 161 12.76 -15.51 -1.93
CA GLU A 161 13.93 -16.39 -1.79
C GLU A 161 13.93 -17.20 -0.51
N ARG A 162 13.60 -16.59 0.63
CA ARG A 162 13.75 -17.24 1.93
C ARG A 162 12.52 -17.95 2.44
N ILE A 163 11.35 -17.47 2.12
CA ILE A 163 10.09 -17.99 2.66
C ILE A 163 9.34 -18.83 1.64
N LEU A 164 9.10 -18.28 0.45
CA LEU A 164 8.27 -18.95 -0.56
C LEU A 164 8.99 -20.04 -1.34
N SER A 165 10.34 -20.05 -1.37
CA SER A 165 11.11 -21.15 -1.97
C SER A 165 11.07 -22.44 -1.13
N ARG A 166 10.74 -22.33 0.16
CA ARG A 166 10.68 -23.48 1.10
C ARG A 166 9.27 -24.06 1.27
N ILE A 167 8.25 -23.38 0.76
CA ILE A 167 6.85 -23.81 0.76
C ILE A 167 6.45 -24.27 -0.66
#